data_9a556ca71a8fae686ca2503bc228918c
#
_entry.id   9a556ca71a8fae686ca2503bc228918c
#
_cell.length_a   1.000
_cell.length_b   1.000
_cell.length_c   1.000
_cell.angle_alpha   90.00
_cell.angle_beta   90.00
_cell.angle_gamma   90.00
#
_symmetry.space_group_name_H-M   'P 1'
#
loop_
_entity.id
_entity.type
_entity.pdbx_description
1 polymer ?
#
loop_
_entity_poly.entity_id
_entity_poly.type
_entity_poly.pdbx_seq_one_letter_code
_entity_poly.pdbx_strand_id
1 'polypeptide(L)'
;MKSKAAVRCIVEALKTLYPNALCSLQYQKDYELLFAVRLSAQCTDARVNMVTPALYARFPTLEAFANAGYEEVGEAIKSCGFYNTKSKDLVECAKILLEKYGGRVPGTMEELTSLPGIGRKTANLILGDIYHQPAYVCDTHCIRITGRLGLTDGSKDPLSVEKQLRAVLPPEESSDFCHRMVLFGRDRCTARKANCDGCPLRADCDFGKAQSKKA
;
A
#
# COMPACT_ATOMS: atom_id res chain seq x y z
N MET A 1 -5.60 -11.20 -21.78
CA MET A 1 -6.25 -10.33 -20.76
C MET A 1 -7.67 -10.84 -20.50
N LYS A 2 -8.15 -10.69 -19.28
CA LYS A 2 -9.52 -11.08 -18.88
C LYS A 2 -10.59 -10.25 -19.61
N SER A 3 -11.76 -10.86 -19.84
CA SER A 3 -12.92 -10.09 -20.31
C SER A 3 -13.41 -9.11 -19.22
N LYS A 4 -14.08 -8.04 -19.63
CA LYS A 4 -14.66 -7.07 -18.68
C LYS A 4 -15.64 -7.73 -17.70
N ALA A 5 -16.38 -8.76 -18.14
CA ALA A 5 -17.27 -9.52 -17.28
C ALA A 5 -16.50 -10.29 -16.18
N ALA A 6 -15.42 -10.98 -16.54
CA ALA A 6 -14.59 -11.69 -15.56
C ALA A 6 -13.90 -10.74 -14.56
N VAL A 7 -13.44 -9.57 -15.02
CA VAL A 7 -12.89 -8.54 -14.13
C VAL A 7 -13.95 -8.09 -13.12
N ARG A 8 -15.17 -7.80 -13.57
CA ARG A 8 -16.29 -7.42 -12.70
C ARG A 8 -16.60 -8.51 -11.66
N CYS A 9 -16.69 -9.78 -12.09
CA CYS A 9 -16.92 -10.91 -11.17
C CYS A 9 -15.82 -10.98 -10.08
N ILE A 10 -14.56 -10.82 -10.46
CA ILE A 10 -13.44 -10.81 -9.51
C ILE A 10 -13.57 -9.63 -8.51
N VAL A 11 -13.86 -8.42 -8.98
CA VAL A 11 -14.02 -7.23 -8.13
C VAL A 11 -15.17 -7.43 -7.14
N GLU A 12 -16.36 -7.86 -7.60
CA GLU A 12 -17.54 -8.05 -6.75
C GLU A 12 -17.34 -9.18 -5.73
N ALA A 13 -16.68 -10.27 -6.11
CA ALA A 13 -16.34 -11.32 -5.16
C ALA A 13 -15.37 -10.85 -4.07
N LEU A 14 -14.41 -9.99 -4.41
CA LEU A 14 -13.50 -9.40 -3.43
C LEU A 14 -14.21 -8.38 -2.52
N LYS A 15 -15.14 -7.59 -3.03
CA LYS A 15 -16.00 -6.71 -2.23
C LYS A 15 -16.80 -7.50 -1.20
N THR A 16 -17.40 -8.61 -1.63
CA THR A 16 -18.17 -9.50 -0.73
C THR A 16 -17.29 -10.13 0.35
N LEU A 17 -16.07 -10.53 0.00
CA LEU A 17 -15.14 -11.15 0.96
C LEU A 17 -14.54 -10.13 1.94
N TYR A 18 -14.25 -8.93 1.48
CA TYR A 18 -13.57 -7.88 2.25
C TYR A 18 -14.26 -6.53 2.06
N PRO A 19 -15.49 -6.37 2.58
CA PRO A 19 -16.28 -5.15 2.37
C PRO A 19 -15.62 -3.90 2.97
N ASN A 20 -14.89 -4.07 4.08
CA ASN A 20 -14.24 -2.99 4.83
C ASN A 20 -12.70 -3.06 4.68
N ALA A 21 -12.21 -3.34 3.47
CA ALA A 21 -10.77 -3.34 3.20
C ALA A 21 -10.25 -1.90 3.17
N LEU A 22 -9.49 -1.53 4.20
CA LEU A 22 -8.83 -0.24 4.35
C LEU A 22 -7.32 -0.44 4.52
N CYS A 23 -6.58 0.65 4.48
CA CYS A 23 -5.18 0.66 4.86
C CYS A 23 -5.01 0.08 6.27
N SER A 24 -4.08 -0.85 6.43
CA SER A 24 -3.81 -1.47 7.74
C SER A 24 -3.01 -0.59 8.70
N LEU A 25 -2.45 0.52 8.23
CA LEU A 25 -1.75 1.49 9.05
C LEU A 25 -2.75 2.43 9.74
N GLN A 26 -2.49 2.72 11.02
CA GLN A 26 -3.34 3.59 11.83
C GLN A 26 -2.80 5.02 11.82
N TYR A 27 -3.66 5.99 11.56
CA TYR A 27 -3.33 7.41 11.50
C TYR A 27 -4.57 8.26 11.80
N GLN A 28 -4.33 9.52 12.19
CA GLN A 28 -5.38 10.53 12.40
C GLN A 28 -5.21 11.74 11.48
N LYS A 29 -3.97 12.00 11.03
CA LYS A 29 -3.61 13.13 10.16
C LYS A 29 -2.93 12.61 8.90
N ASP A 30 -3.05 13.33 7.81
CA ASP A 30 -2.51 12.91 6.50
C ASP A 30 -0.99 12.66 6.54
N TYR A 31 -0.23 13.53 7.22
CA TYR A 31 1.20 13.34 7.36
C TYR A 31 1.57 12.12 8.23
N GLU A 32 0.69 11.73 9.15
CA GLU A 32 0.89 10.53 9.95
C GLU A 32 0.82 9.28 9.07
N LEU A 33 -0.14 9.23 8.11
CA LEU A 33 -0.17 8.15 7.11
C LEU A 33 1.11 8.14 6.28
N LEU A 34 1.54 9.30 5.76
CA LEU A 34 2.77 9.41 4.97
C LEU A 34 3.99 8.86 5.73
N PHE A 35 4.14 9.22 7.01
CA PHE A 35 5.21 8.77 7.88
C PHE A 35 5.09 7.28 8.22
N ALA A 36 3.89 6.80 8.55
CA ALA A 36 3.66 5.38 8.82
C ALA A 36 3.99 4.51 7.60
N VAL A 37 3.63 4.93 6.39
CA VAL A 37 3.99 4.22 5.15
C VAL A 37 5.51 4.23 4.92
N ARG A 38 6.20 5.34 5.22
CA ARG A 38 7.67 5.37 5.16
C ARG A 38 8.28 4.41 6.18
N LEU A 39 7.71 4.34 7.38
CA LEU A 39 8.16 3.40 8.42
C LEU A 39 7.91 1.94 8.03
N SER A 40 6.86 1.63 7.28
CA SER A 40 6.53 0.26 6.85
C SER A 40 7.48 -0.30 5.78
N ALA A 41 8.36 0.51 5.20
CA ALA A 41 9.40 0.01 4.30
C ALA A 41 10.29 -1.02 5.00
N GLN A 42 10.24 -2.29 4.55
CA GLN A 42 10.92 -3.43 5.17
C GLN A 42 10.58 -3.62 6.67
N CYS A 43 9.36 -3.26 7.05
CA CYS A 43 8.81 -3.46 8.39
C CYS A 43 7.35 -3.88 8.26
N THR A 44 6.83 -4.64 9.23
CA THR A 44 5.42 -5.04 9.21
C THR A 44 4.53 -3.89 9.68
N ASP A 45 3.32 -3.76 9.08
CA ASP A 45 2.33 -2.77 9.50
C ASP A 45 1.99 -2.90 10.99
N ALA A 46 1.90 -4.13 11.50
CA ALA A 46 1.67 -4.39 12.92
C ALA A 46 2.76 -3.76 13.81
N ARG A 47 4.04 -3.86 13.42
CA ARG A 47 5.13 -3.21 14.14
C ARG A 47 5.04 -1.70 14.06
N VAL A 48 4.74 -1.15 12.90
CA VAL A 48 4.54 0.30 12.73
C VAL A 48 3.41 0.79 13.63
N ASN A 49 2.26 0.12 13.63
CA ASN A 49 1.11 0.48 14.48
C ASN A 49 1.40 0.37 15.99
N MET A 50 2.37 -0.44 16.40
CA MET A 50 2.83 -0.47 17.82
C MET A 50 3.71 0.73 18.17
N VAL A 51 4.42 1.30 17.22
CA VAL A 51 5.40 2.38 17.42
C VAL A 51 4.76 3.77 17.25
N THR A 52 3.89 3.92 16.27
CA THR A 52 3.34 5.23 15.88
C THR A 52 2.55 5.96 16.95
N PRO A 53 1.76 5.31 17.86
CA PRO A 53 1.07 6.04 18.93
C PRO A 53 2.02 6.81 19.86
N ALA A 54 3.11 6.17 20.31
CA ALA A 54 4.11 6.82 21.15
C ALA A 54 4.91 7.87 20.38
N LEU A 55 5.22 7.60 19.11
CA LEU A 55 5.90 8.54 18.22
C LEU A 55 5.08 9.84 18.05
N TYR A 56 3.79 9.73 17.72
CA TYR A 56 2.92 10.90 17.51
C TYR A 56 2.54 11.61 18.81
N ALA A 57 2.51 10.91 19.94
CA ALA A 57 2.38 11.55 21.24
C ALA A 57 3.63 12.40 21.60
N ARG A 58 4.83 11.93 21.24
CA ARG A 58 6.09 12.65 21.48
C ARG A 58 6.29 13.80 20.51
N PHE A 59 5.88 13.64 19.24
CA PHE A 59 5.96 14.65 18.18
C PHE A 59 4.56 14.93 17.61
N PRO A 60 3.71 15.71 18.30
CA PRO A 60 2.29 15.82 17.97
C PRO A 60 1.99 16.71 16.76
N THR A 61 2.97 17.43 16.22
CA THR A 61 2.81 18.30 15.06
C THR A 61 3.99 18.17 14.07
N LEU A 62 3.81 18.65 12.85
CA LEU A 62 4.90 18.70 11.85
C LEU A 62 6.07 19.56 12.34
N GLU A 63 5.80 20.67 13.06
CA GLU A 63 6.83 21.51 13.63
C GLU A 63 7.65 20.76 14.68
N ALA A 64 7.00 19.92 15.49
CA ALA A 64 7.71 19.08 16.46
C ALA A 64 8.65 18.10 15.76
N PHE A 65 8.23 17.48 14.64
CA PHE A 65 9.12 16.64 13.82
C PHE A 65 10.25 17.45 13.17
N ALA A 66 9.93 18.60 12.57
CA ALA A 66 10.89 19.43 11.85
C ALA A 66 12.02 19.98 12.76
N ASN A 67 11.70 20.24 14.03
CA ASN A 67 12.63 20.73 15.03
C ASN A 67 13.32 19.63 15.84
N ALA A 68 12.94 18.36 15.67
CA ALA A 68 13.52 17.23 16.38
C ALA A 68 14.92 16.87 15.84
N GLY A 69 15.78 16.36 16.72
CA GLY A 69 17.04 15.72 16.32
C GLY A 69 16.78 14.37 15.63
N TYR A 70 17.60 14.02 14.63
CA TYR A 70 17.48 12.73 13.93
C TYR A 70 17.63 11.55 14.89
N GLU A 71 18.55 11.65 15.86
CA GLU A 71 18.79 10.63 16.87
C GLU A 71 17.56 10.44 17.76
N GLU A 72 16.90 11.55 18.13
CA GLU A 72 15.72 11.53 18.99
C GLU A 72 14.54 10.83 18.32
N VAL A 73 14.27 11.15 17.05
CA VAL A 73 13.26 10.44 16.23
C VAL A 73 13.70 8.99 15.99
N GLY A 74 15.00 8.76 15.74
CA GLY A 74 15.58 7.45 15.51
C GLY A 74 15.37 6.49 16.68
N GLU A 75 15.59 6.92 17.91
CA GLU A 75 15.32 6.09 19.10
C GLU A 75 13.83 5.74 19.22
N ALA A 76 12.92 6.69 18.93
CA ALA A 76 11.48 6.44 18.98
C ALA A 76 11.01 5.39 17.94
N ILE A 77 11.69 5.26 16.80
CA ILE A 77 11.33 4.32 15.71
C ILE A 77 12.30 3.14 15.57
N LYS A 78 13.20 2.92 16.51
CA LYS A 78 14.30 1.95 16.43
C LYS A 78 13.84 0.55 16.01
N SER A 79 12.73 0.10 16.55
CA SER A 79 12.18 -1.25 16.26
C SER A 79 11.60 -1.40 14.85
N CYS A 80 11.46 -0.31 14.07
CA CYS A 80 11.02 -0.38 12.67
C CYS A 80 12.16 -0.74 11.70
N GLY A 81 13.42 -0.83 12.16
CA GLY A 81 14.60 -1.07 11.32
C GLY A 81 14.97 0.13 10.44
N PHE A 82 16.21 0.18 9.99
CA PHE A 82 16.74 1.30 9.17
C PHE A 82 16.44 2.68 9.78
N TYR A 83 16.40 2.76 11.10
CA TYR A 83 15.89 3.92 11.83
C TYR A 83 16.72 5.18 11.58
N ASN A 84 18.03 5.09 11.35
CA ASN A 84 18.87 6.26 11.02
C ASN A 84 18.45 6.94 9.71
N THR A 85 18.16 6.16 8.67
CA THR A 85 17.68 6.71 7.40
C THR A 85 16.24 7.19 7.53
N LYS A 86 15.38 6.39 8.17
CA LYS A 86 13.96 6.72 8.35
C LYS A 86 13.76 7.97 9.18
N SER A 87 14.49 8.15 10.28
CA SER A 87 14.39 9.36 11.12
C SER A 87 14.78 10.61 10.34
N LYS A 88 15.88 10.55 9.58
CA LYS A 88 16.27 11.64 8.69
C LYS A 88 15.19 11.95 7.67
N ASP A 89 14.62 10.92 7.01
CA ASP A 89 13.56 11.12 6.04
C ASP A 89 12.31 11.77 6.67
N LEU A 90 11.88 11.35 7.87
CA LEU A 90 10.73 11.95 8.54
C LEU A 90 10.94 13.42 8.88
N VAL A 91 12.09 13.75 9.47
CA VAL A 91 12.43 15.13 9.86
C VAL A 91 12.53 16.04 8.63
N GLU A 92 13.27 15.61 7.60
CA GLU A 92 13.41 16.42 6.38
C GLU A 92 12.08 16.52 5.61
N CYS A 93 11.28 15.44 5.58
CA CYS A 93 9.94 15.49 5.01
C CYS A 93 9.05 16.51 5.76
N ALA A 94 9.08 16.53 7.10
CA ALA A 94 8.32 17.50 7.89
C ALA A 94 8.72 18.95 7.57
N LYS A 95 10.02 19.24 7.45
CA LYS A 95 10.52 20.58 7.05
C LYS A 95 9.98 20.98 5.68
N ILE A 96 10.10 20.08 4.68
CA ILE A 96 9.63 20.35 3.31
C ILE A 96 8.11 20.56 3.29
N LEU A 97 7.33 19.75 4.05
CA LEU A 97 5.89 19.94 4.14
C LEU A 97 5.52 21.31 4.69
N LEU A 98 6.22 21.78 5.72
CA LEU A 98 5.99 23.11 6.29
C LEU A 98 6.39 24.23 5.34
N GLU A 99 7.60 24.17 4.81
CA GLU A 99 8.19 25.25 4.01
C GLU A 99 7.56 25.39 2.62
N LYS A 100 7.32 24.25 1.95
CA LYS A 100 6.89 24.24 0.55
C LYS A 100 5.38 24.06 0.39
N TYR A 101 4.75 23.29 1.30
CA TYR A 101 3.35 22.87 1.16
C TYR A 101 2.42 23.43 2.24
N GLY A 102 2.91 24.35 3.11
CA GLY A 102 2.12 24.96 4.18
C GLY A 102 1.53 23.94 5.16
N GLY A 103 2.29 22.88 5.46
CA GLY A 103 1.92 21.81 6.38
C GLY A 103 0.98 20.76 5.79
N ARG A 104 0.65 20.81 4.50
CA ARG A 104 -0.21 19.83 3.82
C ARG A 104 0.60 18.77 3.09
N VAL A 105 0.11 17.56 3.06
CA VAL A 105 0.67 16.50 2.20
C VAL A 105 0.32 16.84 0.75
N PRO A 106 1.26 16.82 -0.21
CA PRO A 106 0.95 17.15 -1.60
C PRO A 106 0.11 16.06 -2.28
N GLY A 107 -0.70 16.46 -3.28
CA GLY A 107 -1.70 15.62 -3.94
C GLY A 107 -1.33 15.17 -5.35
N THR A 108 -0.06 15.25 -5.76
CA THR A 108 0.39 14.76 -7.07
C THR A 108 1.51 13.73 -6.94
N MET A 109 1.60 12.83 -7.92
CA MET A 109 2.66 11.82 -7.96
C MET A 109 4.06 12.45 -7.96
N GLU A 110 4.24 13.52 -8.72
CA GLU A 110 5.52 14.21 -8.86
C GLU A 110 5.96 14.85 -7.54
N GLU A 111 5.09 15.61 -6.89
CA GLU A 111 5.38 16.26 -5.62
C GLU A 111 5.64 15.23 -4.50
N LEU A 112 4.80 14.19 -4.41
CA LEU A 112 4.98 13.14 -3.41
C LEU A 112 6.32 12.42 -3.57
N THR A 113 6.71 12.06 -4.79
CA THR A 113 7.98 11.37 -5.03
C THR A 113 9.20 12.27 -4.91
N SER A 114 9.02 13.59 -4.84
CA SER A 114 10.09 14.55 -4.49
C SER A 114 10.43 14.57 -2.99
N LEU A 115 9.56 14.03 -2.14
CA LEU A 115 9.78 13.99 -0.69
C LEU A 115 10.78 12.90 -0.29
N PRO A 116 11.61 13.13 0.74
CA PRO A 116 12.59 12.16 1.23
C PRO A 116 11.98 10.80 1.57
N GLY A 117 12.53 9.74 1.00
CA GLY A 117 12.12 8.37 1.28
C GLY A 117 10.75 7.96 0.70
N ILE A 118 10.12 8.82 -0.09
CA ILE A 118 8.80 8.55 -0.70
C ILE A 118 8.98 8.09 -2.14
N GLY A 119 8.71 6.81 -2.37
CA GLY A 119 8.70 6.22 -3.69
C GLY A 119 7.30 6.12 -4.29
N ARG A 120 7.21 5.69 -5.56
CA ARG A 120 5.95 5.56 -6.31
C ARG A 120 4.87 4.73 -5.58
N LYS A 121 5.26 3.64 -4.90
CA LYS A 121 4.32 2.81 -4.14
C LYS A 121 3.67 3.60 -3.00
N THR A 122 4.47 4.34 -2.23
CA THR A 122 3.98 5.20 -1.15
C THR A 122 3.11 6.32 -1.70
N ALA A 123 3.54 6.96 -2.79
CA ALA A 123 2.77 8.01 -3.44
C ALA A 123 1.39 7.51 -3.91
N ASN A 124 1.30 6.32 -4.55
CA ASN A 124 0.02 5.72 -4.92
C ASN A 124 -0.89 5.49 -3.70
N LEU A 125 -0.34 5.02 -2.57
CA LEU A 125 -1.15 4.82 -1.36
C LEU A 125 -1.71 6.16 -0.85
N ILE A 126 -0.90 7.19 -0.78
CA ILE A 126 -1.32 8.54 -0.36
C ILE A 126 -2.37 9.12 -1.31
N LEU A 127 -2.17 8.99 -2.62
CA LEU A 127 -3.15 9.46 -3.62
C LEU A 127 -4.49 8.73 -3.50
N GLY A 128 -4.46 7.43 -3.24
CA GLY A 128 -5.69 6.64 -3.06
C GLY A 128 -6.40 6.93 -1.75
N ASP A 129 -5.69 6.86 -0.64
CA ASP A 129 -6.30 6.84 0.69
C ASP A 129 -6.63 8.25 1.23
N ILE A 130 -5.85 9.27 0.88
CA ILE A 130 -6.08 10.67 1.31
C ILE A 130 -6.86 11.44 0.25
N TYR A 131 -6.47 11.32 -1.02
CA TYR A 131 -7.01 12.15 -2.09
C TYR A 131 -8.11 11.47 -2.90
N HIS A 132 -8.40 10.19 -2.62
CA HIS A 132 -9.40 9.38 -3.34
C HIS A 132 -9.21 9.40 -4.87
N GLN A 133 -7.96 9.55 -5.30
CA GLN A 133 -7.58 9.49 -6.71
C GLN A 133 -7.39 8.04 -7.16
N PRO A 134 -7.65 7.72 -8.44
CA PRO A 134 -7.36 6.39 -8.98
C PRO A 134 -5.88 6.03 -8.85
N ALA A 135 -5.55 5.17 -7.89
CA ALA A 135 -4.19 4.80 -7.53
C ALA A 135 -4.06 3.28 -7.33
N TYR A 136 -2.93 2.72 -7.74
CA TYR A 136 -2.71 1.27 -7.74
C TYR A 136 -1.45 0.94 -6.93
N VAL A 137 -1.65 0.47 -5.71
CA VAL A 137 -0.56 0.06 -4.81
C VAL A 137 -0.10 -1.35 -5.19
N CYS A 138 0.83 -1.44 -6.13
CA CYS A 138 1.38 -2.71 -6.61
C CYS A 138 2.44 -3.25 -5.64
N ASP A 139 1.98 -3.80 -4.52
CA ASP A 139 2.84 -4.52 -3.57
C ASP A 139 3.04 -5.99 -3.98
N THR A 140 3.78 -6.75 -3.18
CA THR A 140 4.04 -8.17 -3.45
C THR A 140 2.79 -9.03 -3.49
N HIS A 141 1.74 -8.68 -2.75
CA HIS A 141 0.44 -9.37 -2.79
C HIS A 141 -0.30 -9.03 -4.08
N CYS A 142 -0.42 -7.75 -4.41
CA CYS A 142 -1.07 -7.27 -5.62
C CYS A 142 -0.42 -7.89 -6.87
N ILE A 143 0.90 -7.75 -7.03
CA ILE A 143 1.66 -8.31 -8.17
C ILE A 143 1.43 -9.81 -8.32
N ARG A 144 1.58 -10.57 -7.23
CA ARG A 144 1.42 -12.03 -7.25
C ARG A 144 0.02 -12.46 -7.62
N ILE A 145 -0.99 -11.86 -7.00
CA ILE A 145 -2.36 -12.32 -7.12
C ILE A 145 -2.96 -11.90 -8.44
N THR A 146 -2.70 -10.68 -8.91
CA THR A 146 -3.20 -10.22 -10.22
C THR A 146 -2.59 -11.02 -11.37
N GLY A 147 -1.32 -11.44 -11.26
CA GLY A 147 -0.72 -12.39 -12.18
C GLY A 147 -1.38 -13.78 -12.12
N ARG A 148 -1.64 -14.33 -10.92
CA ARG A 148 -2.35 -15.62 -10.76
C ARG A 148 -3.78 -15.58 -11.28
N LEU A 149 -4.47 -14.47 -11.10
CA LEU A 149 -5.82 -14.26 -11.62
C LEU A 149 -5.83 -14.14 -13.15
N GLY A 150 -4.72 -13.76 -13.79
CA GLY A 150 -4.62 -13.45 -15.21
C GLY A 150 -5.14 -12.04 -15.54
N LEU A 151 -5.16 -11.13 -14.55
CA LEU A 151 -5.45 -9.71 -14.77
C LEU A 151 -4.24 -8.98 -15.35
N THR A 152 -3.05 -9.49 -15.08
CA THR A 152 -1.77 -9.02 -15.62
C THR A 152 -1.01 -10.18 -16.27
N ASP A 153 0.01 -9.88 -17.06
CA ASP A 153 0.87 -10.84 -17.75
C ASP A 153 1.81 -11.64 -16.84
N GLY A 154 1.75 -11.40 -15.53
CA GLY A 154 2.63 -12.03 -14.54
C GLY A 154 3.97 -11.33 -14.36
N SER A 155 4.15 -10.14 -14.93
CA SER A 155 5.30 -9.27 -14.68
C SER A 155 5.56 -9.09 -13.18
N LYS A 156 6.84 -8.97 -12.81
CA LYS A 156 7.27 -8.66 -11.43
C LYS A 156 7.58 -7.17 -11.25
N ASP A 157 7.63 -6.42 -12.34
CA ASP A 157 7.85 -4.98 -12.29
C ASP A 157 6.58 -4.25 -11.84
N PRO A 158 6.61 -3.52 -10.69
CA PRO A 158 5.45 -2.83 -10.15
C PRO A 158 4.84 -1.80 -11.12
N LEU A 159 5.67 -1.12 -11.91
CA LEU A 159 5.21 -0.11 -12.86
C LEU A 159 4.47 -0.74 -14.04
N SER A 160 4.97 -1.87 -14.55
CA SER A 160 4.28 -2.64 -15.58
C SER A 160 2.92 -3.15 -15.10
N VAL A 161 2.88 -3.70 -13.88
CA VAL A 161 1.63 -4.19 -13.25
C VAL A 161 0.64 -3.05 -13.04
N GLU A 162 1.09 -1.88 -12.53
CA GLU A 162 0.25 -0.69 -12.37
C GLU A 162 -0.40 -0.26 -13.69
N LYS A 163 0.38 -0.18 -14.78
CA LYS A 163 -0.13 0.17 -16.10
C LYS A 163 -1.19 -0.81 -16.60
N GLN A 164 -0.96 -2.09 -16.40
CA GLN A 164 -1.90 -3.13 -16.81
C GLN A 164 -3.19 -3.09 -15.99
N LEU A 165 -3.10 -2.91 -14.67
CA LEU A 165 -4.29 -2.78 -13.80
C LEU A 165 -5.10 -1.54 -14.13
N ARG A 166 -4.45 -0.41 -14.42
CA ARG A 166 -5.09 0.83 -14.84
C ARG A 166 -5.87 0.67 -16.15
N ALA A 167 -5.47 -0.26 -17.01
CA ALA A 167 -6.16 -0.55 -18.27
C ALA A 167 -7.37 -1.50 -18.12
N VAL A 168 -7.44 -2.29 -17.06
CA VAL A 168 -8.45 -3.35 -16.90
C VAL A 168 -9.44 -3.13 -15.76
N LEU A 169 -9.04 -2.41 -14.70
CA LEU A 169 -9.89 -2.14 -13.54
C LEU A 169 -10.62 -0.80 -13.71
N PRO A 170 -11.86 -0.69 -13.21
CA PRO A 170 -12.54 0.60 -13.06
C PRO A 170 -11.71 1.53 -12.15
N PRO A 171 -11.50 2.80 -12.53
CA PRO A 171 -10.68 3.74 -11.75
C PRO A 171 -11.13 3.89 -10.30
N GLU A 172 -12.44 3.90 -10.05
CA GLU A 172 -13.08 4.01 -8.73
C GLU A 172 -12.78 2.83 -7.79
N GLU A 173 -12.41 1.67 -8.34
CA GLU A 173 -12.08 0.48 -7.57
C GLU A 173 -10.59 0.37 -7.22
N SER A 174 -9.75 1.23 -7.76
CA SER A 174 -8.30 1.06 -7.80
C SER A 174 -7.65 0.87 -6.43
N SER A 175 -7.84 1.79 -5.49
CA SER A 175 -7.23 1.74 -4.15
C SER A 175 -7.80 0.59 -3.33
N ASP A 176 -9.12 0.50 -3.24
CA ASP A 176 -9.83 -0.55 -2.50
C ASP A 176 -9.49 -1.95 -3.02
N PHE A 177 -9.40 -2.13 -4.34
CA PHE A 177 -8.97 -3.39 -4.92
C PHE A 177 -7.57 -3.78 -4.43
N CYS A 178 -6.63 -2.84 -4.35
CA CYS A 178 -5.29 -3.12 -3.85
C CYS A 178 -5.30 -3.51 -2.37
N HIS A 179 -6.09 -2.86 -1.52
CA HIS A 179 -6.26 -3.25 -0.12
C HIS A 179 -6.87 -4.66 0.01
N ARG A 180 -7.90 -4.97 -0.79
CA ARG A 180 -8.49 -6.31 -0.85
C ARG A 180 -7.48 -7.37 -1.31
N MET A 181 -6.55 -7.04 -2.22
CA MET A 181 -5.47 -7.95 -2.63
C MET A 181 -4.53 -8.29 -1.47
N VAL A 182 -4.22 -7.33 -0.59
CA VAL A 182 -3.39 -7.59 0.60
C VAL A 182 -4.10 -8.57 1.53
N LEU A 183 -5.37 -8.32 1.87
CA LEU A 183 -6.16 -9.19 2.75
C LEU A 183 -6.32 -10.59 2.15
N PHE A 184 -6.73 -10.68 0.90
CA PHE A 184 -6.86 -11.96 0.20
C PHE A 184 -5.54 -12.74 0.10
N GLY A 185 -4.43 -12.02 -0.03
CA GLY A 185 -3.10 -12.59 -0.09
C GLY A 185 -2.57 -13.10 1.24
N ARG A 186 -3.02 -12.53 2.36
CA ARG A 186 -2.71 -12.98 3.73
C ARG A 186 -3.59 -14.17 4.13
N ASP A 187 -4.86 -14.12 3.79
CA ASP A 187 -5.88 -15.10 4.18
C ASP A 187 -5.85 -16.36 3.30
N ARG A 188 -5.96 -16.22 1.98
CA ARG A 188 -6.21 -17.34 1.06
C ARG A 188 -5.10 -17.59 0.04
N CYS A 189 -4.74 -16.57 -0.72
CA CYS A 189 -3.83 -16.72 -1.84
C CYS A 189 -2.39 -16.46 -1.42
N THR A 190 -1.88 -17.24 -0.44
CA THR A 190 -0.53 -17.04 0.09
C THR A 190 0.56 -17.34 -0.95
N ALA A 191 1.79 -16.86 -0.70
CA ALA A 191 2.89 -17.03 -1.65
C ALA A 191 3.27 -18.50 -1.83
N ARG A 192 3.39 -19.25 -0.72
CA ARG A 192 3.86 -20.64 -0.71
C ARG A 192 2.75 -21.65 -0.97
N LYS A 193 1.57 -21.44 -0.39
CA LYS A 193 0.45 -22.38 -0.48
C LYS A 193 -0.85 -21.60 -0.69
N ALA A 194 -1.30 -21.51 -1.94
CA ALA A 194 -2.61 -20.95 -2.25
C ALA A 194 -3.71 -21.95 -1.92
N ASN A 195 -4.71 -21.53 -1.13
CA ASN A 195 -5.89 -22.35 -0.85
C ASN A 195 -6.89 -22.15 -1.99
N CYS A 196 -6.73 -22.97 -3.05
CA CYS A 196 -7.58 -22.92 -4.25
C CYS A 196 -8.89 -23.71 -4.08
N ASP A 197 -8.95 -24.65 -3.14
CA ASP A 197 -10.16 -25.41 -2.86
C ASP A 197 -11.16 -24.52 -2.11
N GLY A 198 -12.38 -24.44 -2.66
CA GLY A 198 -13.39 -23.51 -2.14
C GLY A 198 -13.06 -22.02 -2.33
N CYS A 199 -12.06 -21.67 -3.13
CA CYS A 199 -11.76 -20.29 -3.44
C CYS A 199 -12.86 -19.68 -4.33
N PRO A 200 -13.53 -18.59 -3.90
CA PRO A 200 -14.62 -18.00 -4.68
C PRO A 200 -14.16 -17.38 -6.00
N LEU A 201 -12.86 -17.10 -6.16
CA LEU A 201 -12.30 -16.60 -7.42
C LEU A 201 -11.83 -17.72 -8.35
N ARG A 202 -11.96 -19.01 -7.98
CA ARG A 202 -11.40 -20.14 -8.74
C ARG A 202 -11.90 -20.21 -10.18
N ALA A 203 -13.19 -19.92 -10.38
CA ALA A 203 -13.82 -19.96 -11.70
C ALA A 203 -13.24 -18.93 -12.68
N ASP A 204 -12.75 -17.80 -12.18
CA ASP A 204 -12.14 -16.71 -12.97
C ASP A 204 -10.61 -16.64 -12.85
N CYS A 205 -9.99 -17.58 -12.10
CA CYS A 205 -8.56 -17.57 -11.82
C CYS A 205 -7.80 -18.54 -12.73
N ASP A 206 -6.82 -18.05 -13.50
CA ASP A 206 -6.02 -18.89 -14.40
C ASP A 206 -5.16 -19.89 -13.63
N PHE A 207 -4.55 -19.45 -12.53
CA PHE A 207 -3.78 -20.31 -11.63
C PHE A 207 -4.67 -21.39 -10.98
N GLY A 208 -5.85 -21.01 -10.48
CA GLY A 208 -6.79 -21.95 -9.85
C GLY A 208 -7.30 -23.01 -10.82
N LYS A 209 -7.58 -22.64 -12.07
CA LYS A 209 -7.96 -23.58 -13.14
C LYS A 209 -6.83 -24.54 -13.50
N ALA A 210 -5.58 -24.06 -13.51
CA ALA A 210 -4.43 -24.91 -13.82
C ALA A 210 -4.16 -25.96 -12.73
N GLN A 211 -4.48 -25.68 -11.46
CA GLN A 211 -4.36 -26.65 -10.36
C GLN A 211 -5.38 -27.79 -10.50
N SER A 212 -6.59 -27.52 -10.99
CA SER A 212 -7.63 -28.54 -11.20
C SER A 212 -7.27 -29.58 -12.28
N LYS A 213 -6.36 -29.24 -13.19
CA LYS A 213 -5.92 -30.14 -14.26
C LYS A 213 -4.77 -31.07 -13.84
N LYS A 214 -4.22 -30.86 -12.64
CA LYS A 214 -3.08 -31.61 -12.09
C LYS A 214 -3.49 -32.59 -10.97
N ALA A 215 -4.72 -32.48 -10.48
CA ALA A 215 -5.34 -33.38 -9.53
C ALA A 215 -6.23 -34.40 -10.26
#